data_39874ba24ce0425405d196fc58c94369
#
_entry.id   39874ba24ce0425405d196fc58c94369
#
_cell.length_a   1.000
_cell.length_b   1.000
_cell.length_c   1.000
_cell.angle_alpha   90.00
_cell.angle_beta   90.00
_cell.angle_gamma   90.00
#
_symmetry.space_group_name_H-M   'P 1'
#
loop_
_entity.id
_entity.type
_entity.pdbx_description
1 polymer ?
#
loop_
_entity_poly.entity_id
_entity_poly.type
_entity_poly.pdbx_seq_one_letter_code
_entity_poly.pdbx_strand_id
1 'polypeptide(L)'
;MTVLYLILQLAWTFFVIGAFTIGGGYAMLSLIQNQVVVEHGWISESAFTDIVAVSQMTPGPIGINSATYVGYDVLFNATGSHFLGVCGSLTATLALMIPSFIIMLMIVRFYMKFRTSKLYAGTMDWLKPCVVGLIGAAALILIFKTTWTGMTPSVQVVSDNFPDWKSWCLLGGAFAAGYWGKVNPIYIILAGAVLGLVFYS
;
A
#
# COMPACT_ATOMS: atom_id res chain seq x y z
N MET A 1 0.40 0.12 -33.19
CA MET A 1 -0.87 0.10 -32.45
C MET A 1 -1.49 1.49 -32.46
N THR A 2 -2.82 1.58 -32.65
CA THR A 2 -3.49 2.88 -32.59
C THR A 2 -3.42 3.40 -31.14
N VAL A 3 -3.10 4.67 -30.94
CA VAL A 3 -2.99 5.30 -29.59
C VAL A 3 -4.25 5.04 -28.74
N LEU A 4 -5.41 5.06 -29.41
CA LEU A 4 -6.69 4.78 -28.76
C LEU A 4 -6.75 3.35 -28.15
N TYR A 5 -6.23 2.35 -28.88
CA TYR A 5 -6.19 0.98 -28.39
C TYR A 5 -5.30 0.86 -27.14
N LEU A 6 -4.14 1.54 -27.14
CA LEU A 6 -3.22 1.53 -26.00
C LEU A 6 -3.85 2.21 -24.77
N ILE A 7 -4.58 3.32 -24.97
CA ILE A 7 -5.32 4.01 -23.88
C ILE A 7 -6.39 3.09 -23.28
N LEU A 8 -7.16 2.40 -24.11
CA LEU A 8 -8.19 1.47 -23.65
C LEU A 8 -7.60 0.28 -22.90
N GLN A 9 -6.50 -0.26 -23.41
CA GLN A 9 -5.79 -1.36 -22.76
C GLN A 9 -5.20 -0.93 -21.43
N LEU A 10 -4.59 0.24 -21.36
CA LEU A 10 -4.08 0.85 -20.11
C LEU A 10 -5.21 1.05 -19.09
N ALA A 11 -6.34 1.61 -19.53
CA ALA A 11 -7.51 1.81 -18.69
C ALA A 11 -8.05 0.49 -18.13
N TRP A 12 -8.20 -0.52 -18.97
CA TRP A 12 -8.68 -1.83 -18.55
C TRP A 12 -7.74 -2.50 -17.54
N THR A 13 -6.44 -2.50 -17.83
CA THR A 13 -5.42 -3.09 -16.96
C THR A 13 -5.44 -2.46 -15.57
N PHE A 14 -5.43 -1.13 -15.49
CA PHE A 14 -5.46 -0.44 -14.19
C PHE A 14 -6.82 -0.53 -13.49
N PHE A 15 -7.92 -0.64 -14.23
CA PHE A 15 -9.23 -0.94 -13.67
C PHE A 15 -9.25 -2.32 -12.98
N VAL A 16 -8.74 -3.34 -13.63
CA VAL A 16 -8.63 -4.69 -13.06
C VAL A 16 -7.72 -4.70 -11.83
N ILE A 17 -6.55 -4.05 -11.90
CA ILE A 17 -5.65 -3.92 -10.75
C ILE A 17 -6.38 -3.25 -9.59
N GLY A 18 -7.08 -2.14 -9.82
CA GLY A 18 -7.83 -1.42 -8.78
C GLY A 18 -9.00 -2.22 -8.18
N ALA A 19 -9.63 -3.09 -8.96
CA ALA A 19 -10.73 -3.95 -8.51
C ALA A 19 -10.25 -5.11 -7.62
N PHE A 20 -9.09 -5.69 -7.94
CA PHE A 20 -8.57 -6.88 -7.25
C PHE A 20 -7.50 -6.57 -6.20
N THR A 21 -7.10 -5.32 -6.05
CA THR A 21 -6.15 -4.95 -4.99
C THR A 21 -6.85 -4.92 -3.64
N ILE A 22 -6.64 -5.99 -2.87
CA ILE A 22 -7.08 -6.10 -1.48
C ILE A 22 -5.82 -6.12 -0.63
N GLY A 23 -5.54 -5.04 0.11
CA GLY A 23 -4.37 -4.97 0.98
C GLY A 23 -3.54 -3.70 0.79
N GLY A 24 -2.31 -3.68 1.28
CA GLY A 24 -1.44 -2.50 1.25
C GLY A 24 -0.69 -2.29 -0.07
N GLY A 25 0.03 -1.16 -0.18
CA GLY A 25 0.71 -0.72 -1.40
C GLY A 25 1.69 -1.73 -2.02
N TYR A 26 2.35 -2.55 -1.24
CA TYR A 26 3.31 -3.55 -1.78
C TYR A 26 2.62 -4.69 -2.54
N ALA A 27 1.45 -5.16 -2.11
CA ALA A 27 0.70 -6.17 -2.84
C ALA A 27 0.23 -5.65 -4.21
N MET A 28 -0.14 -4.37 -4.28
CA MET A 28 -0.49 -3.71 -5.54
C MET A 28 0.70 -3.59 -6.48
N LEU A 29 1.91 -3.31 -5.96
CA LEU A 29 3.11 -3.17 -6.78
C LEU A 29 3.43 -4.46 -7.55
N SER A 30 3.29 -5.63 -6.93
CA SER A 30 3.53 -6.91 -7.62
C SER A 30 2.51 -7.17 -8.73
N LEU A 31 1.24 -6.76 -8.55
CA LEU A 31 0.23 -6.85 -9.60
C LEU A 31 0.52 -5.89 -10.75
N ILE A 32 0.92 -4.64 -10.44
CA ILE A 32 1.30 -3.66 -11.46
C ILE A 32 2.51 -4.19 -12.25
N GLN A 33 3.55 -4.67 -11.56
CA GLN A 33 4.75 -5.22 -12.18
C GLN A 33 4.41 -6.36 -13.14
N ASN A 34 3.62 -7.32 -12.68
CA ASN A 34 3.23 -8.46 -13.52
C ASN A 34 2.51 -8.00 -14.79
N GLN A 35 1.56 -7.08 -14.67
CA GLN A 35 0.78 -6.60 -15.80
C GLN A 35 1.62 -5.75 -16.75
N VAL A 36 2.40 -4.81 -16.24
CA VAL A 36 3.05 -3.76 -17.04
C VAL A 36 4.38 -4.22 -17.60
N VAL A 37 5.15 -5.03 -16.86
CA VAL A 37 6.48 -5.53 -17.27
C VAL A 37 6.36 -6.91 -17.92
N VAL A 38 5.68 -7.87 -17.25
CA VAL A 38 5.69 -9.27 -17.69
C VAL A 38 4.68 -9.53 -18.80
N GLU A 39 3.41 -9.14 -18.61
CA GLU A 39 2.36 -9.47 -19.58
C GLU A 39 2.36 -8.55 -20.80
N HIS A 40 2.47 -7.25 -20.58
CA HIS A 40 2.40 -6.27 -21.67
C HIS A 40 3.76 -5.79 -22.17
N GLY A 41 4.82 -5.92 -21.37
CA GLY A 41 6.16 -5.46 -21.76
C GLY A 41 6.22 -3.96 -22.07
N TRP A 42 5.37 -3.16 -21.44
CA TRP A 42 5.27 -1.72 -21.74
C TRP A 42 6.49 -0.94 -21.24
N ILE A 43 7.04 -1.37 -20.12
CA ILE A 43 8.25 -0.78 -19.53
C ILE A 43 9.20 -1.89 -19.09
N SER A 44 10.50 -1.56 -18.99
CA SER A 44 11.51 -2.49 -18.50
C SER A 44 11.42 -2.66 -16.99
N GLU A 45 11.99 -3.76 -16.47
CA GLU A 45 12.04 -4.02 -15.02
C GLU A 45 12.84 -2.94 -14.27
N SER A 46 13.92 -2.42 -14.86
CA SER A 46 14.70 -1.31 -14.30
C SER A 46 13.87 -0.03 -14.20
N ALA A 47 13.15 0.35 -15.27
CA ALA A 47 12.30 1.52 -15.27
C ALA A 47 11.14 1.38 -14.25
N PHE A 48 10.58 0.17 -14.09
CA PHE A 48 9.58 -0.07 -13.06
C PHE A 48 10.15 0.10 -11.65
N THR A 49 11.37 -0.37 -11.40
CA THR A 49 12.05 -0.20 -10.10
C THR A 49 12.27 1.27 -9.77
N ASP A 50 12.67 2.09 -10.75
CA ASP A 50 12.82 3.53 -10.57
C ASP A 50 11.48 4.21 -10.26
N ILE A 51 10.41 3.83 -10.97
CA ILE A 51 9.04 4.31 -10.70
C ILE A 51 8.61 3.97 -9.26
N VAL A 52 8.88 2.75 -8.80
CA VAL A 52 8.57 2.34 -7.42
C VAL A 52 9.34 3.19 -6.41
N ALA A 53 10.65 3.41 -6.63
CA ALA A 53 11.46 4.24 -5.75
C ALA A 53 10.92 5.68 -5.66
N VAL A 54 10.62 6.32 -6.79
CA VAL A 54 10.03 7.66 -6.83
C VAL A 54 8.64 7.67 -6.18
N SER A 55 7.83 6.64 -6.40
CA SER A 55 6.49 6.53 -5.79
C SER A 55 6.54 6.44 -4.27
N GLN A 56 7.56 5.80 -3.71
CA GLN A 56 7.76 5.73 -2.26
C GLN A 56 8.23 7.05 -1.66
N MET A 57 8.97 7.86 -2.42
CA MET A 57 9.40 9.20 -2.00
C MET A 57 8.29 10.25 -2.14
N THR A 58 7.28 9.99 -2.98
CA THR A 58 6.17 10.90 -3.23
C THR A 58 5.09 10.72 -2.16
N PRO A 59 4.65 11.79 -1.46
CA PRO A 59 3.59 11.66 -0.47
C PRO A 59 2.26 11.25 -1.13
N GLY A 60 1.70 10.12 -0.68
CA GLY A 60 0.45 9.57 -1.21
C GLY A 60 0.44 8.04 -1.27
N PRO A 61 -0.68 7.44 -1.70
CA PRO A 61 -0.76 6.00 -1.90
C PRO A 61 0.19 5.54 -3.01
N ILE A 62 1.12 4.65 -2.68
CA ILE A 62 2.16 4.16 -3.60
C ILE A 62 1.57 3.65 -4.91
N GLY A 63 0.46 2.88 -4.84
CA GLY A 63 -0.18 2.34 -6.04
C GLY A 63 -0.74 3.42 -6.98
N ILE A 64 -1.30 4.52 -6.44
CA ILE A 64 -1.78 5.64 -7.24
C ILE A 64 -0.60 6.38 -7.89
N ASN A 65 0.45 6.65 -7.11
CA ASN A 65 1.66 7.28 -7.62
C ASN A 65 2.27 6.44 -8.76
N SER A 66 2.44 5.12 -8.53
CA SER A 66 2.97 4.20 -9.55
C SER A 66 2.09 4.16 -10.81
N ALA A 67 0.76 4.12 -10.66
CA ALA A 67 -0.16 4.17 -11.80
C ALA A 67 0.01 5.45 -12.63
N THR A 68 0.19 6.59 -11.96
CA THR A 68 0.41 7.88 -12.61
C THR A 68 1.70 7.88 -13.43
N TYR A 69 2.81 7.42 -12.86
CA TYR A 69 4.09 7.35 -13.56
C TYR A 69 4.09 6.33 -14.70
N VAL A 70 3.58 5.13 -14.45
CA VAL A 70 3.46 4.08 -15.49
C VAL A 70 2.59 4.57 -16.65
N GLY A 71 1.45 5.19 -16.34
CA GLY A 71 0.55 5.72 -17.37
C GLY A 71 1.23 6.78 -18.24
N TYR A 72 2.06 7.64 -17.64
CA TYR A 72 2.85 8.61 -18.38
C TYR A 72 3.86 7.93 -19.30
N ASP A 73 4.69 7.04 -18.75
CA ASP A 73 5.78 6.40 -19.50
C ASP A 73 5.26 5.56 -20.67
N VAL A 74 4.18 4.81 -20.45
CA VAL A 74 3.60 3.96 -21.50
C VAL A 74 3.18 4.78 -22.72
N LEU A 75 2.44 5.88 -22.54
CA LEU A 75 1.98 6.70 -23.65
C LEU A 75 3.07 7.64 -24.19
N PHE A 76 3.96 8.13 -23.34
CA PHE A 76 5.09 8.92 -23.79
C PHE A 76 6.06 8.11 -24.66
N ASN A 77 6.42 6.92 -24.23
CA ASN A 77 7.32 6.05 -25.00
C ASN A 77 6.72 5.58 -26.32
N ALA A 78 5.39 5.41 -26.36
CA ALA A 78 4.70 5.01 -27.60
C ALA A 78 4.53 6.14 -28.62
N THR A 79 4.51 7.41 -28.17
CA THR A 79 4.09 8.54 -29.02
C THR A 79 5.10 9.68 -29.10
N GLY A 80 6.06 9.76 -28.16
CA GLY A 80 6.98 10.88 -28.03
C GLY A 80 6.33 12.20 -27.57
N SER A 81 5.03 12.18 -27.23
CA SER A 81 4.27 13.37 -26.87
C SER A 81 4.03 13.49 -25.37
N HIS A 82 4.52 14.55 -24.73
CA HIS A 82 4.25 14.84 -23.34
C HIS A 82 2.76 14.99 -23.02
N PHE A 83 1.99 15.58 -23.96
CA PHE A 83 0.54 15.71 -23.78
C PHE A 83 -0.15 14.35 -23.67
N LEU A 84 0.21 13.39 -24.55
CA LEU A 84 -0.32 12.03 -24.48
C LEU A 84 0.19 11.28 -23.25
N GLY A 85 1.42 11.55 -22.78
CA GLY A 85 1.92 11.04 -21.50
C GLY A 85 1.04 11.48 -20.33
N VAL A 86 0.67 12.77 -20.26
CA VAL A 86 -0.26 13.28 -19.23
C VAL A 86 -1.64 12.64 -19.36
N CYS A 87 -2.16 12.44 -20.56
CA CYS A 87 -3.41 11.70 -20.76
C CYS A 87 -3.31 10.26 -20.25
N GLY A 88 -2.17 9.61 -20.44
CA GLY A 88 -1.89 8.28 -19.90
C GLY A 88 -1.90 8.24 -18.38
N SER A 89 -1.24 9.21 -17.72
CA SER A 89 -1.29 9.37 -16.27
C SER A 89 -2.71 9.48 -15.75
N LEU A 90 -3.50 10.37 -16.33
CA LEU A 90 -4.90 10.55 -15.94
C LEU A 90 -5.72 9.28 -16.15
N THR A 91 -5.55 8.63 -17.28
CA THR A 91 -6.27 7.39 -17.60
C THR A 91 -5.97 6.27 -16.63
N ALA A 92 -4.69 5.99 -16.37
CA ALA A 92 -4.27 4.94 -15.44
C ALA A 92 -4.74 5.23 -14.00
N THR A 93 -4.55 6.46 -13.54
CA THR A 93 -4.95 6.88 -12.20
C THR A 93 -6.45 6.80 -11.99
N LEU A 94 -7.26 7.34 -12.90
CA LEU A 94 -8.71 7.29 -12.81
C LEU A 94 -9.22 5.85 -12.91
N ALA A 95 -8.68 5.06 -13.83
CA ALA A 95 -9.05 3.65 -13.98
C ALA A 95 -8.78 2.84 -12.71
N LEU A 96 -7.67 3.10 -12.02
CA LEU A 96 -7.33 2.47 -10.75
C LEU A 96 -8.30 2.86 -9.62
N MET A 97 -8.73 4.12 -9.60
CA MET A 97 -9.60 4.66 -8.53
C MET A 97 -11.07 4.28 -8.69
N ILE A 98 -11.58 4.18 -9.90
CA ILE A 98 -13.00 3.94 -10.19
C ILE A 98 -13.56 2.69 -9.49
N PRO A 99 -12.93 1.50 -9.56
CA PRO A 99 -13.45 0.31 -8.89
C PRO A 99 -13.57 0.50 -7.38
N SER A 100 -12.53 1.04 -6.75
CA SER A 100 -12.51 1.32 -5.31
C SER A 100 -13.63 2.27 -4.91
N PHE A 101 -13.89 3.31 -5.71
CA PHE A 101 -14.96 4.26 -5.48
C PHE A 101 -16.34 3.61 -5.62
N ILE A 102 -16.55 2.77 -6.64
CA ILE A 102 -17.81 2.03 -6.83
C ILE A 102 -18.07 1.08 -5.66
N ILE A 103 -17.05 0.31 -5.25
CA ILE A 103 -17.15 -0.63 -4.13
C ILE A 103 -17.51 0.14 -2.85
N MET A 104 -16.84 1.27 -2.59
CA MET A 104 -17.11 2.10 -1.41
C MET A 104 -18.54 2.64 -1.41
N LEU A 105 -19.04 3.14 -2.54
CA LEU A 105 -20.44 3.59 -2.65
C LEU A 105 -21.44 2.47 -2.41
N MET A 106 -21.16 1.27 -2.93
CA MET A 106 -22.01 0.10 -2.64
C MET A 106 -22.00 -0.23 -1.16
N ILE A 107 -20.81 -0.30 -0.54
CA ILE A 107 -20.68 -0.58 0.90
C ILE A 107 -21.46 0.44 1.73
N VAL A 108 -21.32 1.74 1.44
CA VAL A 108 -22.04 2.80 2.18
C VAL A 108 -23.55 2.63 2.06
N ARG A 109 -24.07 2.34 0.86
CA ARG A 109 -25.52 2.09 0.67
C ARG A 109 -26.00 0.87 1.46
N PHE A 110 -25.26 -0.24 1.40
CA PHE A 110 -25.58 -1.45 2.19
C PHE A 110 -25.47 -1.17 3.70
N TYR A 111 -24.43 -0.49 4.12
CA TYR A 111 -24.25 -0.08 5.51
C TYR A 111 -25.44 0.70 6.05
N MET A 112 -25.88 1.74 5.37
CA MET A 112 -27.01 2.58 5.79
C MET A 112 -28.31 1.77 5.92
N LYS A 113 -28.50 0.73 5.09
CA LYS A 113 -29.68 -0.13 5.11
C LYS A 113 -29.63 -1.16 6.23
N PHE A 114 -28.46 -1.71 6.54
CA PHE A 114 -28.33 -2.87 7.43
C PHE A 114 -27.69 -2.55 8.79
N ARG A 115 -27.23 -1.34 9.03
CA ARG A 115 -26.53 -0.94 10.28
C ARG A 115 -27.33 -1.20 11.57
N THR A 116 -28.67 -1.24 11.48
CA THR A 116 -29.57 -1.51 12.61
C THR A 116 -29.93 -2.98 12.77
N SER A 117 -29.50 -3.85 11.86
CA SER A 117 -29.81 -5.28 11.93
C SER A 117 -28.93 -5.99 12.97
N LYS A 118 -29.51 -6.97 13.67
CA LYS A 118 -28.80 -7.80 14.63
C LYS A 118 -27.65 -8.59 13.98
N LEU A 119 -27.81 -8.98 12.72
CA LEU A 119 -26.79 -9.67 11.95
C LEU A 119 -25.56 -8.79 11.73
N TYR A 120 -25.77 -7.53 11.37
CA TYR A 120 -24.69 -6.56 11.19
C TYR A 120 -23.92 -6.32 12.50
N ALA A 121 -24.65 -6.09 13.61
CA ALA A 121 -24.03 -5.90 14.92
C ALA A 121 -23.17 -7.12 15.32
N GLY A 122 -23.70 -8.33 15.17
CA GLY A 122 -22.97 -9.56 15.45
C GLY A 122 -21.73 -9.71 14.56
N THR A 123 -21.82 -9.44 13.26
CA THR A 123 -20.66 -9.49 12.34
C THR A 123 -19.58 -8.49 12.74
N MET A 124 -19.97 -7.28 13.13
CA MET A 124 -19.00 -6.25 13.56
C MET A 124 -18.32 -6.60 14.87
N ASP A 125 -19.00 -7.25 15.79
CA ASP A 125 -18.42 -7.68 17.07
C ASP A 125 -17.34 -8.76 16.88
N TRP A 126 -17.46 -9.60 15.86
CA TRP A 126 -16.42 -10.55 15.48
C TRP A 126 -15.31 -9.93 14.63
N LEU A 127 -15.65 -8.96 13.78
CA LEU A 127 -14.68 -8.31 12.89
C LEU A 127 -13.67 -7.44 13.65
N LYS A 128 -14.11 -6.74 14.68
CA LYS A 128 -13.24 -5.86 15.50
C LYS A 128 -12.02 -6.59 16.07
N PRO A 129 -12.15 -7.74 16.78
CA PRO A 129 -10.99 -8.47 17.28
C PRO A 129 -10.10 -9.04 16.16
N CYS A 130 -10.69 -9.42 15.01
CA CYS A 130 -9.89 -9.83 13.84
C CYS A 130 -8.98 -8.71 13.33
N VAL A 131 -9.50 -7.48 13.22
CA VAL A 131 -8.70 -6.31 12.79
C VAL A 131 -7.58 -6.02 13.80
N VAL A 132 -7.87 -6.08 15.11
CA VAL A 132 -6.85 -5.93 16.14
C VAL A 132 -5.77 -7.00 16.03
N GLY A 133 -6.18 -8.26 15.78
CA GLY A 133 -5.24 -9.36 15.54
C GLY A 133 -4.35 -9.14 14.32
N LEU A 134 -4.91 -8.63 13.21
CA LEU A 134 -4.15 -8.32 12.00
C LEU A 134 -3.13 -7.19 12.23
N ILE A 135 -3.52 -6.15 12.98
CA ILE A 135 -2.59 -5.06 13.35
C ILE A 135 -1.47 -5.62 14.24
N GLY A 136 -1.80 -6.47 15.21
CA GLY A 136 -0.81 -7.15 16.05
C GLY A 136 0.13 -8.03 15.24
N ALA A 137 -0.40 -8.80 14.29
CA ALA A 137 0.41 -9.64 13.39
C ALA A 137 1.35 -8.79 12.52
N ALA A 138 0.87 -7.66 11.99
CA ALA A 138 1.70 -6.73 11.23
C ALA A 138 2.85 -6.15 12.09
N ALA A 139 2.57 -5.78 13.34
CA ALA A 139 3.60 -5.33 14.28
C ALA A 139 4.65 -6.44 14.54
N LEU A 140 4.21 -7.69 14.72
CA LEU A 140 5.14 -8.82 14.91
C LEU A 140 6.01 -9.07 13.68
N ILE A 141 5.47 -8.95 12.45
CA ILE A 141 6.23 -9.09 11.20
C ILE A 141 7.30 -8.01 11.09
N LEU A 142 7.04 -6.79 11.57
CA LEU A 142 8.04 -5.71 11.58
C LEU A 142 9.17 -5.96 12.60
N ILE A 143 8.86 -6.69 13.69
CA ILE A 143 9.84 -7.03 14.74
C ILE A 143 10.63 -8.29 14.36
N PHE A 144 9.94 -9.32 13.82
CA PHE A 144 10.50 -10.64 13.59
C PHE A 144 10.49 -11.00 12.11
N LYS A 145 11.63 -11.44 11.60
CA LYS A 145 11.73 -12.05 10.28
C LYS A 145 11.72 -13.57 10.43
N THR A 146 10.78 -14.22 9.78
CA THR A 146 10.72 -15.68 9.72
C THR A 146 11.34 -16.16 8.41
N THR A 147 12.45 -16.87 8.50
CA THR A 147 13.09 -17.52 7.36
C THR A 147 12.90 -19.03 7.46
N TRP A 148 12.41 -19.66 6.38
CA TRP A 148 12.27 -21.10 6.28
C TRP A 148 13.58 -21.72 5.78
N THR A 149 14.29 -22.43 6.64
CA THR A 149 15.46 -23.21 6.28
C THR A 149 15.06 -24.70 6.39
N GLY A 150 14.60 -25.28 5.27
CA GLY A 150 14.04 -26.63 5.26
C GLY A 150 12.68 -26.74 5.95
N MET A 151 12.50 -27.69 6.85
CA MET A 151 11.23 -27.92 7.57
C MET A 151 11.06 -27.09 8.85
N THR A 152 12.09 -26.40 9.31
CA THR A 152 12.04 -25.62 10.56
C THR A 152 12.06 -24.12 10.30
N PRO A 153 11.07 -23.35 10.82
CA PRO A 153 11.11 -21.91 10.76
C PRO A 153 12.15 -21.36 11.75
N SER A 154 13.08 -20.55 11.29
CA SER A 154 13.94 -19.73 12.15
C SER A 154 13.35 -18.34 12.29
N VAL A 155 13.09 -17.90 13.52
CA VAL A 155 12.57 -16.57 13.83
C VAL A 155 13.73 -15.70 14.32
N GLN A 156 14.01 -14.61 13.62
CA GLN A 156 15.07 -13.67 13.97
C GLN A 156 14.47 -12.25 14.10
N VAL A 157 15.04 -11.44 15.00
CA VAL A 157 14.69 -10.02 15.08
C VAL A 157 15.23 -9.30 13.85
N VAL A 158 14.41 -8.44 13.25
CA VAL A 158 14.82 -7.62 12.10
C VAL A 158 15.83 -6.59 12.57
N SER A 159 17.12 -6.83 12.31
CA SER A 159 18.23 -5.96 12.73
C SER A 159 18.14 -4.55 12.17
N ASP A 160 17.55 -4.38 10.99
CA ASP A 160 17.38 -3.08 10.35
C ASP A 160 16.36 -2.19 11.09
N ASN A 161 15.35 -2.81 11.72
CA ASN A 161 14.32 -2.10 12.48
C ASN A 161 14.67 -1.99 13.97
N PHE A 162 15.43 -2.95 14.50
CA PHE A 162 15.84 -3.03 15.90
C PHE A 162 17.35 -3.29 16.02
N PRO A 163 18.21 -2.33 15.61
CA PRO A 163 19.66 -2.51 15.64
C PRO A 163 20.22 -2.59 17.07
N ASP A 164 19.59 -1.88 18.03
CA ASP A 164 20.12 -1.67 19.36
C ASP A 164 19.04 -1.79 20.45
N TRP A 165 19.49 -1.93 21.71
CA TRP A 165 18.63 -1.89 22.90
C TRP A 165 17.82 -0.58 23.01
N LYS A 166 18.31 0.53 22.43
CA LYS A 166 17.61 1.83 22.38
C LYS A 166 16.26 1.71 21.66
N SER A 167 16.20 0.96 20.57
CA SER A 167 14.96 0.70 19.81
C SER A 167 13.92 -0.01 20.67
N TRP A 168 14.35 -0.98 21.48
CA TRP A 168 13.47 -1.67 22.43
C TRP A 168 12.95 -0.76 23.53
N CYS A 169 13.79 0.16 24.05
CA CYS A 169 13.35 1.17 25.00
C CYS A 169 12.33 2.14 24.39
N LEU A 170 12.54 2.57 23.14
CA LEU A 170 11.59 3.41 22.42
C LEU A 170 10.25 2.68 22.20
N LEU A 171 10.28 1.42 21.81
CA LEU A 171 9.08 0.59 21.66
C LEU A 171 8.33 0.46 22.97
N GLY A 172 9.03 0.11 24.07
CA GLY A 172 8.44 -0.03 25.40
C GLY A 172 7.87 1.29 25.94
N GLY A 173 8.58 2.39 25.74
CA GLY A 173 8.13 3.73 26.09
C GLY A 173 6.89 4.17 25.31
N ALA A 174 6.86 3.94 24.01
CA ALA A 174 5.71 4.22 23.15
C ALA A 174 4.48 3.39 23.56
N PHE A 175 4.69 2.10 23.84
CA PHE A 175 3.63 1.22 24.33
C PHE A 175 3.08 1.67 25.69
N ALA A 176 3.95 2.00 26.64
CA ALA A 176 3.55 2.50 27.96
C ALA A 176 2.79 3.84 27.87
N ALA A 177 3.27 4.76 27.04
CA ALA A 177 2.60 6.06 26.82
C ALA A 177 1.20 5.87 26.18
N GLY A 178 1.07 4.92 25.27
CA GLY A 178 -0.22 4.62 24.63
C GLY A 178 -1.19 3.92 25.58
N TYR A 179 -0.70 2.90 26.31
CA TYR A 179 -1.54 2.05 27.15
C TYR A 179 -1.93 2.71 28.48
N TRP A 180 -0.94 3.24 29.21
CA TRP A 180 -1.19 3.87 30.52
C TRP A 180 -1.44 5.37 30.42
N GLY A 181 -0.67 6.08 29.59
CA GLY A 181 -0.79 7.52 29.44
C GLY A 181 -1.97 7.96 28.58
N LYS A 182 -2.59 7.04 27.82
CA LYS A 182 -3.67 7.34 26.84
C LYS A 182 -3.33 8.52 25.95
N VAL A 183 -2.03 8.69 25.64
CA VAL A 183 -1.51 9.76 24.81
C VAL A 183 -1.99 9.53 23.37
N ASN A 184 -2.34 10.61 22.68
CA ASN A 184 -2.75 10.52 21.28
C ASN A 184 -1.59 9.91 20.45
N PRO A 185 -1.85 8.91 19.60
CA PRO A 185 -0.84 8.25 18.77
C PRO A 185 0.03 9.21 17.95
N ILE A 186 -0.52 10.35 17.50
CA ILE A 186 0.22 11.36 16.74
C ILE A 186 1.40 11.91 17.56
N TYR A 187 1.19 12.20 18.84
CA TYR A 187 2.27 12.69 19.72
C TYR A 187 3.33 11.62 19.98
N ILE A 188 2.92 10.35 20.07
CA ILE A 188 3.85 9.22 20.24
C ILE A 188 4.74 9.09 19.00
N ILE A 189 4.16 9.21 17.80
CA ILE A 189 4.91 9.17 16.53
C ILE A 189 5.87 10.34 16.42
N LEU A 190 5.43 11.56 16.73
CA LEU A 190 6.29 12.75 16.68
C LEU A 190 7.44 12.67 17.71
N ALA A 191 7.13 12.25 18.93
CA ALA A 191 8.15 12.03 19.95
C ALA A 191 9.14 10.94 19.55
N GLY A 192 8.67 9.84 18.96
CA GLY A 192 9.51 8.77 18.42
C GLY A 192 10.43 9.26 17.31
N ALA A 193 9.94 10.11 16.40
CA ALA A 193 10.74 10.70 15.34
C ALA A 193 11.85 11.62 15.89
N VAL A 194 11.52 12.49 16.86
CA VAL A 194 12.49 13.38 17.50
C VAL A 194 13.55 12.59 18.29
N LEU A 195 13.12 11.62 19.09
CA LEU A 195 14.04 10.77 19.84
C LEU A 195 14.90 9.90 18.93
N GLY A 196 14.33 9.41 17.82
CA GLY A 196 15.07 8.69 16.78
C GLY A 196 16.19 9.56 16.19
N LEU A 197 15.90 10.81 15.83
CA LEU A 197 16.92 11.75 15.35
C LEU A 197 18.01 12.00 16.40
N VAL A 198 17.67 12.14 17.68
CA VAL A 198 18.65 12.40 18.75
C VAL A 198 19.54 11.19 19.04
N PHE A 199 18.99 9.96 18.96
CA PHE A 199 19.72 8.76 19.35
C PHE A 199 20.47 8.10 18.19
N TYR A 200 20.12 8.40 16.94
CA TYR A 200 20.68 7.79 15.74
C TYR A 200 21.28 8.82 14.74
N SER A 201 21.32 10.09 15.09
CA SER A 201 22.12 11.14 14.40
C SER A 201 23.58 11.15 14.89
#